data_2ed7504d3ca9f78fe1224de417c5ac41
#
_entry.id   2ed7504d3ca9f78fe1224de417c5ac41
#
_cell.length_a   1.000
_cell.length_b   1.000
_cell.length_c   1.000
_cell.angle_alpha   90.00
_cell.angle_beta   90.00
_cell.angle_gamma   90.00
#
_symmetry.space_group_name_H-M   'P 1'
#
loop_
_entity.id
_entity.type
_entity.pdbx_description
1 polymer ?
#
loop_
_entity_poly.entity_id
_entity_poly.type
_entity_poly.pdbx_seq_one_letter_code
_entity_poly.pdbx_strand_id
1 'polypeptide(L)'
;MAHEPLTQAEVLLEGFLALDTPEGFRAELIEGEIVVTPPPDGDHEDYMNVVLKQILRKSRTDMDFSGNKGLKLRSGGGRPKNHAIPDGTFAPTERRLVRGAAPWMPCEGVALVVEATSTRPQADREAKRRCYARGGIPLHLLIDRDAASVTLFSDPEGDDYRQHLTIPYGKPLPLPEPFGFDLETADFG
;
A
#
# COMPACT_ATOMS: atom_id res chain seq x y z
N MET A 1 1.09 38.39 17.03
CA MET A 1 0.30 37.16 17.18
C MET A 1 1.26 36.06 17.67
N ALA A 2 1.03 35.51 18.85
CA ALA A 2 1.85 34.42 19.36
C ALA A 2 1.55 33.17 18.51
N HIS A 3 2.57 32.60 17.86
CA HIS A 3 2.47 31.29 17.24
C HIS A 3 2.23 30.26 18.35
N GLU A 4 1.13 29.52 18.26
CA GLU A 4 0.94 28.35 19.10
C GLU A 4 2.10 27.38 18.87
N PRO A 5 2.71 26.82 19.93
CA PRO A 5 3.82 25.89 19.75
C PRO A 5 3.33 24.63 19.00
N LEU A 6 4.14 24.14 18.06
CA LEU A 6 3.89 22.92 17.30
C LEU A 6 3.68 21.73 18.25
N THR A 7 2.70 20.90 17.97
CA THR A 7 2.50 19.63 18.64
C THR A 7 3.62 18.66 18.28
N GLN A 8 3.85 17.63 19.10
CA GLN A 8 4.83 16.58 18.80
C GLN A 8 4.54 15.90 17.45
N ALA A 9 3.27 15.71 17.10
CA ALA A 9 2.85 15.14 15.83
C ALA A 9 3.21 16.04 14.63
N GLU A 10 3.06 17.35 14.76
CA GLU A 10 3.43 18.31 13.72
C GLU A 10 4.95 18.38 13.54
N VAL A 11 5.72 18.38 14.62
CA VAL A 11 7.19 18.34 14.56
C VAL A 11 7.68 17.08 13.87
N LEU A 12 7.08 15.91 14.19
CA LEU A 12 7.43 14.64 13.54
C LEU A 12 7.09 14.66 12.05
N LEU A 13 5.92 15.16 11.69
CA LEU A 13 5.50 15.27 10.30
C LEU A 13 6.40 16.21 9.50
N GLU A 14 6.74 17.37 10.04
CA GLU A 14 7.68 18.32 9.40
C GLU A 14 9.06 17.69 9.21
N GLY A 15 9.58 17.01 10.23
CA GLY A 15 10.86 16.29 10.16
C GLY A 15 10.84 15.18 9.10
N PHE A 16 9.75 14.42 9.02
CA PHE A 16 9.57 13.41 7.98
C PHE A 16 9.53 14.02 6.56
N LEU A 17 8.77 15.08 6.36
CA LEU A 17 8.64 15.71 5.04
C LEU A 17 9.93 16.42 4.59
N ALA A 18 10.80 16.80 5.53
CA ALA A 18 12.11 17.39 5.27
C ALA A 18 13.24 16.35 5.17
N LEU A 19 12.95 15.07 5.38
CA LEU A 19 13.94 14.00 5.36
C LEU A 19 14.54 13.82 3.98
N ASP A 20 15.86 13.91 3.87
CA ASP A 20 16.61 13.54 2.69
C ASP A 20 17.07 12.10 2.81
N THR A 21 16.76 11.27 1.80
CA THR A 21 17.12 9.86 1.76
C THR A 21 18.12 9.59 0.66
N PRO A 22 19.03 8.61 0.81
CA PRO A 22 19.90 8.18 -0.29
C PRO A 22 19.09 7.79 -1.53
N GLU A 23 19.70 7.91 -2.70
CA GLU A 23 19.07 7.58 -3.97
C GLU A 23 18.49 6.16 -3.95
N GLY A 24 17.23 6.03 -4.39
CA GLY A 24 16.48 4.76 -4.43
C GLY A 24 15.85 4.34 -3.09
N PHE A 25 16.23 4.97 -1.96
CA PHE A 25 15.58 4.70 -0.68
C PHE A 25 14.24 5.43 -0.58
N ARG A 26 13.29 4.83 0.11
CA ARG A 26 11.98 5.41 0.38
C ARG A 26 11.80 5.60 1.88
N ALA A 27 11.21 6.72 2.28
CA ALA A 27 10.80 6.98 3.66
C ALA A 27 9.27 7.02 3.75
N GLU A 28 8.74 6.38 4.79
CA GLU A 28 7.31 6.33 5.11
C GLU A 28 7.12 6.76 6.57
N LEU A 29 5.96 7.34 6.89
CA LEU A 29 5.57 7.66 8.26
C LEU A 29 4.37 6.80 8.63
N ILE A 30 4.60 5.76 9.42
CA ILE A 30 3.61 4.73 9.73
C ILE A 30 3.40 4.67 11.25
N GLU A 31 2.19 4.96 11.70
CA GLU A 31 1.78 4.95 13.12
C GLU A 31 2.71 5.77 14.06
N GLY A 32 3.29 6.84 13.52
CA GLY A 32 4.18 7.73 14.27
C GLY A 32 5.65 7.32 14.23
N GLU A 33 6.02 6.37 13.39
CA GLU A 33 7.40 5.95 13.17
C GLU A 33 7.84 6.25 11.74
N ILE A 34 9.05 6.78 11.58
CA ILE A 34 9.68 6.97 10.27
C ILE A 34 10.40 5.69 9.90
N VAL A 35 9.99 5.09 8.79
CA VAL A 35 10.57 3.85 8.27
C VAL A 35 11.27 4.15 6.95
N VAL A 36 12.56 3.84 6.86
CA VAL A 36 13.35 4.01 5.63
C VAL A 36 13.70 2.66 5.05
N THR A 37 13.40 2.46 3.76
CA THR A 37 13.66 1.21 3.05
C THR A 37 14.61 1.38 1.90
N PRO A 38 15.52 0.39 1.69
CA PRO A 38 16.34 0.32 0.49
C PRO A 38 15.49 0.00 -0.75
N PRO A 39 16.08 0.13 -1.95
CA PRO A 39 15.45 -0.37 -3.17
C PRO A 39 15.08 -1.85 -3.05
N PRO A 40 13.96 -2.29 -3.68
CA PRO A 40 13.56 -3.69 -3.71
C PRO A 40 14.55 -4.56 -4.49
N ASP A 41 14.57 -5.86 -4.18
CA ASP A 41 15.31 -6.84 -4.95
C ASP A 41 14.57 -7.26 -6.25
N GLY A 42 15.26 -8.02 -7.12
CA GLY A 42 14.70 -8.43 -8.42
C GLY A 42 13.47 -9.34 -8.30
N ASP A 43 13.43 -10.21 -7.29
CA ASP A 43 12.30 -11.11 -7.06
C ASP A 43 11.04 -10.32 -6.64
N HIS A 44 11.22 -9.30 -5.79
CA HIS A 44 10.14 -8.39 -5.42
C HIS A 44 9.55 -7.69 -6.66
N GLU A 45 10.41 -7.18 -7.54
CA GLU A 45 9.98 -6.54 -8.78
C GLU A 45 9.26 -7.53 -9.71
N ASP A 46 9.70 -8.79 -9.76
CA ASP A 46 9.06 -9.81 -10.58
C ASP A 46 7.66 -10.15 -10.08
N TYR A 47 7.47 -10.31 -8.78
CA TYR A 47 6.12 -10.51 -8.20
C TYR A 47 5.18 -9.34 -8.53
N MET A 48 5.67 -8.12 -8.43
CA MET A 48 4.89 -6.94 -8.80
C MET A 48 4.53 -6.94 -10.28
N ASN A 49 5.46 -7.36 -11.17
CA ASN A 49 5.21 -7.50 -12.60
C ASN A 49 4.13 -8.56 -12.91
N VAL A 50 4.12 -9.69 -12.19
CA VAL A 50 3.11 -10.75 -12.35
C VAL A 50 1.72 -10.20 -12.02
N VAL A 51 1.57 -9.50 -10.90
CA VAL A 51 0.31 -8.86 -10.50
C VAL A 51 -0.12 -7.81 -11.52
N LEU A 52 0.78 -6.88 -11.85
CA LEU A 52 0.51 -5.78 -12.77
C LEU A 52 0.01 -6.27 -14.13
N LYS A 53 0.72 -7.22 -14.74
CA LYS A 53 0.36 -7.78 -16.05
C LYS A 53 -1.03 -8.42 -16.06
N GLN A 54 -1.37 -9.13 -14.99
CA GLN A 54 -2.67 -9.78 -14.89
C GLN A 54 -3.79 -8.77 -14.68
N ILE A 55 -3.63 -7.81 -13.78
CA ILE A 55 -4.64 -6.77 -13.55
C ILE A 55 -4.89 -5.97 -14.83
N LEU A 56 -3.85 -5.50 -15.52
CA LEU A 56 -4.01 -4.71 -16.74
C LEU A 56 -4.65 -5.49 -17.90
N ARG A 57 -4.53 -6.83 -17.91
CA ARG A 57 -5.08 -7.67 -18.99
C ARG A 57 -6.45 -8.25 -18.70
N LYS A 58 -6.76 -8.54 -17.42
CA LYS A 58 -7.93 -9.35 -17.05
C LYS A 58 -8.98 -8.59 -16.25
N SER A 59 -8.62 -7.44 -15.65
CA SER A 59 -9.57 -6.66 -14.86
C SER A 59 -10.76 -6.21 -15.71
N ARG A 60 -11.96 -6.33 -15.16
CA ARG A 60 -13.20 -5.86 -15.82
C ARG A 60 -13.26 -4.35 -15.95
N THR A 61 -12.67 -3.65 -15.01
CA THR A 61 -12.53 -2.20 -15.04
C THR A 61 -11.09 -1.85 -15.39
N ASP A 62 -10.89 -0.94 -16.33
CA ASP A 62 -9.55 -0.45 -16.68
C ASP A 62 -8.91 0.21 -15.47
N MET A 63 -7.66 -0.15 -15.16
CA MET A 63 -6.93 0.30 -13.99
C MET A 63 -5.67 1.08 -14.39
N ASP A 64 -5.45 2.21 -13.72
CA ASP A 64 -4.16 2.87 -13.65
C ASP A 64 -3.31 2.25 -12.55
N PHE A 65 -2.00 2.21 -12.76
CA PHE A 65 -1.02 1.67 -11.81
C PHE A 65 0.02 2.72 -11.44
N SER A 66 0.45 2.69 -10.18
CA SER A 66 1.65 3.41 -9.72
C SER A 66 2.41 2.59 -8.67
N GLY A 67 3.72 2.42 -8.87
CA GLY A 67 4.62 1.74 -7.91
C GLY A 67 5.31 2.66 -6.91
N ASN A 68 5.18 3.99 -7.05
CA ASN A 68 5.89 4.95 -6.19
C ASN A 68 5.00 6.08 -5.67
N LYS A 69 3.70 5.87 -5.64
CA LYS A 69 2.78 6.93 -5.23
C LYS A 69 2.66 7.00 -3.72
N GLY A 70 3.00 8.14 -3.17
CA GLY A 70 2.79 8.42 -1.75
C GLY A 70 1.30 8.65 -1.45
N LEU A 71 0.78 7.94 -0.46
CA LEU A 71 -0.59 8.05 0.01
C LEU A 71 -0.62 8.66 1.41
N LYS A 72 -1.50 9.66 1.60
CA LYS A 72 -1.87 10.19 2.91
C LYS A 72 -3.02 9.37 3.45
N LEU A 73 -2.81 8.74 4.58
CA LEU A 73 -3.79 7.87 5.23
C LEU A 73 -4.22 8.47 6.58
N ARG A 74 -5.43 8.16 7.02
CA ARG A 74 -5.92 8.60 8.33
C ARG A 74 -5.08 7.98 9.43
N SER A 75 -4.85 8.74 10.50
CA SER A 75 -4.23 8.25 11.73
C SER A 75 -5.26 8.15 12.84
N GLY A 76 -5.00 7.29 13.82
CA GLY A 76 -5.79 7.23 15.05
C GLY A 76 -5.13 8.01 16.19
N GLY A 77 -5.95 8.59 17.11
CA GLY A 77 -5.49 8.99 18.43
C GLY A 77 -4.38 10.04 18.52
N GLY A 78 -4.50 11.18 17.83
CA GLY A 78 -3.53 12.29 17.99
C GLY A 78 -2.16 12.07 17.36
N ARG A 79 -1.98 10.99 16.61
CA ARG A 79 -0.76 10.72 15.83
C ARG A 79 -0.77 11.51 14.52
N PRO A 80 0.40 11.80 13.90
CA PRO A 80 0.44 12.43 12.59
C PRO A 80 -0.24 11.55 11.55
N LYS A 81 -0.73 12.17 10.46
CA LYS A 81 -1.28 11.41 9.33
C LYS A 81 -0.23 10.45 8.79
N ASN A 82 -0.63 9.19 8.59
CA ASN A 82 0.24 8.20 7.97
C ASN A 82 0.56 8.58 6.52
N HIS A 83 1.79 8.34 6.12
CA HIS A 83 2.30 8.56 4.77
C HIS A 83 2.96 7.25 4.31
N ALA A 84 2.25 6.49 3.48
CA ALA A 84 2.71 5.20 2.98
C ALA A 84 3.00 5.26 1.48
N ILE A 85 3.96 4.46 1.05
CA ILE A 85 4.25 4.22 -0.37
C ILE A 85 4.06 2.72 -0.62
N PRO A 86 2.87 2.29 -1.07
CA PRO A 86 2.65 0.90 -1.43
C PRO A 86 3.56 0.47 -2.57
N ASP A 87 3.92 -0.81 -2.62
CA ASP A 87 4.65 -1.36 -3.77
C ASP A 87 3.82 -1.29 -5.06
N GLY A 88 2.51 -1.39 -4.94
CA GLY A 88 1.58 -1.14 -6.03
C GLY A 88 0.30 -0.45 -5.56
N THR A 89 -0.15 0.53 -6.33
CA THR A 89 -1.42 1.23 -6.14
C THR A 89 -2.21 1.16 -7.43
N PHE A 90 -3.45 0.67 -7.36
CA PHE A 90 -4.37 0.56 -8.49
C PHE A 90 -5.63 1.38 -8.25
N ALA A 91 -6.05 2.10 -9.28
CA ALA A 91 -7.28 2.88 -9.27
C ALA A 91 -7.98 2.82 -10.62
N PRO A 92 -9.33 2.89 -10.69
CA PRO A 92 -10.03 2.96 -11.97
C PRO A 92 -9.51 4.11 -12.83
N THR A 93 -9.17 3.82 -14.08
CA THR A 93 -8.58 4.79 -15.04
C THR A 93 -9.49 6.02 -15.24
N GLU A 94 -10.80 5.84 -15.20
CA GLU A 94 -11.78 6.93 -15.31
C GLU A 94 -11.60 8.01 -14.22
N ARG A 95 -11.09 7.65 -13.04
CA ARG A 95 -10.87 8.57 -11.92
C ARG A 95 -9.65 9.46 -12.11
N ARG A 96 -8.68 9.06 -12.93
CA ARG A 96 -7.43 9.80 -13.20
C ARG A 96 -6.72 10.29 -11.93
N LEU A 97 -6.70 9.48 -10.87
CA LEU A 97 -6.27 9.89 -9.52
C LEU A 97 -4.84 10.45 -9.47
N VAL A 98 -3.94 9.88 -10.25
CA VAL A 98 -2.53 10.31 -10.25
C VAL A 98 -2.25 11.52 -11.13
N ARG A 99 -3.18 11.89 -12.01
CA ARG A 99 -2.97 13.01 -12.93
C ARG A 99 -2.96 14.35 -12.20
N GLY A 100 -1.80 15.01 -12.22
CA GLY A 100 -1.63 16.31 -11.53
C GLY A 100 -1.59 16.19 -10.00
N ALA A 101 -1.57 14.98 -9.45
CA ALA A 101 -1.49 14.79 -8.02
C ALA A 101 -0.11 15.20 -7.47
N ALA A 102 -0.08 15.77 -6.26
CA ALA A 102 1.14 16.04 -5.52
C ALA A 102 1.88 14.72 -5.19
N PRO A 103 3.17 14.73 -4.83
CA PRO A 103 3.92 13.53 -4.44
C PRO A 103 3.19 12.69 -3.38
N TRP A 104 2.60 13.33 -2.40
CA TRP A 104 1.70 12.74 -1.41
C TRP A 104 0.25 13.12 -1.71
N MET A 105 -0.59 12.16 -2.01
CA MET A 105 -2.00 12.39 -2.36
C MET A 105 -2.95 11.71 -1.38
N PRO A 106 -4.21 12.16 -1.27
CA PRO A 106 -5.26 11.43 -0.57
C PRO A 106 -5.44 10.01 -1.14
N CYS A 107 -5.86 9.05 -0.31
CA CYS A 107 -6.07 7.66 -0.75
C CYS A 107 -7.47 7.36 -1.29
N GLU A 108 -8.37 8.33 -1.24
CA GLU A 108 -9.75 8.18 -1.72
C GLU A 108 -9.78 7.86 -3.21
N GLY A 109 -10.47 6.78 -3.56
CA GLY A 109 -10.58 6.30 -4.94
C GLY A 109 -9.55 5.26 -5.34
N VAL A 110 -8.55 4.98 -4.50
CA VAL A 110 -7.69 3.80 -4.66
C VAL A 110 -8.54 2.54 -4.47
N ALA A 111 -8.45 1.59 -5.39
CA ALA A 111 -9.21 0.35 -5.35
C ALA A 111 -8.44 -0.79 -4.68
N LEU A 112 -7.13 -0.83 -4.86
CA LEU A 112 -6.25 -1.88 -4.34
C LEU A 112 -4.86 -1.30 -4.07
N VAL A 113 -4.28 -1.69 -2.94
CA VAL A 113 -2.85 -1.58 -2.67
C VAL A 113 -2.23 -2.97 -2.61
N VAL A 114 -0.99 -3.08 -3.09
CA VAL A 114 -0.22 -4.32 -3.08
C VAL A 114 1.06 -4.11 -2.31
N GLU A 115 1.41 -5.06 -1.46
CA GLU A 115 2.68 -5.15 -0.75
C GLU A 115 3.29 -6.52 -0.97
N ALA A 116 4.55 -6.58 -1.34
CA ALA A 116 5.33 -7.80 -1.32
C ALA A 116 6.29 -7.78 -0.13
N THR A 117 6.33 -8.87 0.64
CA THR A 117 7.19 -8.91 1.80
C THR A 117 8.66 -8.86 1.40
N SER A 118 9.40 -8.00 2.06
CA SER A 118 10.85 -8.00 2.12
C SER A 118 11.30 -8.55 3.48
N THR A 119 12.56 -8.46 3.82
CA THR A 119 13.15 -8.87 5.10
C THR A 119 12.64 -8.12 6.35
N ARG A 120 11.51 -7.40 6.23
CA ARG A 120 10.97 -6.58 7.31
C ARG A 120 10.22 -7.38 8.37
N PRO A 121 10.24 -6.91 9.62
CA PRO A 121 9.46 -7.51 10.70
C PRO A 121 7.96 -7.57 10.38
N GLN A 122 7.29 -8.61 10.88
CA GLN A 122 5.83 -8.79 10.75
C GLN A 122 5.06 -7.59 11.30
N ALA A 123 5.56 -6.93 12.34
CA ALA A 123 4.95 -5.75 12.93
C ALA A 123 4.74 -4.60 11.91
N ASP A 124 5.70 -4.39 11.00
CA ASP A 124 5.58 -3.34 9.97
C ASP A 124 4.47 -3.64 8.97
N ARG A 125 4.30 -4.92 8.62
CA ARG A 125 3.24 -5.37 7.70
C ARG A 125 1.86 -5.13 8.31
N GLU A 126 1.70 -5.45 9.59
CA GLU A 126 0.46 -5.24 10.33
C GLU A 126 0.14 -3.75 10.49
N ALA A 127 1.14 -2.93 10.78
CA ALA A 127 0.97 -1.48 10.88
C ALA A 127 0.50 -0.86 9.55
N LYS A 128 1.11 -1.24 8.42
CA LYS A 128 0.68 -0.79 7.09
C LYS A 128 -0.74 -1.26 6.76
N ARG A 129 -1.08 -2.53 7.07
CA ARG A 129 -2.44 -3.07 6.88
C ARG A 129 -3.48 -2.23 7.63
N ARG A 130 -3.22 -1.92 8.91
CA ARG A 130 -4.10 -1.05 9.70
C ARG A 130 -4.22 0.35 9.09
N CYS A 131 -3.12 0.92 8.60
CA CYS A 131 -3.14 2.23 7.94
C CYS A 131 -4.03 2.23 6.69
N TYR A 132 -3.96 1.18 5.87
CA TYR A 132 -4.78 1.03 4.67
C TYR A 132 -6.27 0.86 5.02
N ALA A 133 -6.57 0.04 6.02
CA ALA A 133 -7.95 -0.14 6.49
C ALA A 133 -8.54 1.17 7.01
N ARG A 134 -7.82 1.92 7.86
CA ARG A 134 -8.25 3.26 8.34
C ARG A 134 -8.44 4.27 7.21
N GLY A 135 -7.63 4.15 6.15
CA GLY A 135 -7.77 4.94 4.93
C GLY A 135 -9.01 4.59 4.12
N GLY A 136 -9.68 3.48 4.43
CA GLY A 136 -10.85 2.99 3.69
C GLY A 136 -10.49 2.43 2.33
N ILE A 137 -9.24 1.98 2.13
CA ILE A 137 -8.83 1.33 0.87
C ILE A 137 -9.53 -0.03 0.79
N PRO A 138 -10.37 -0.29 -0.22
CA PRO A 138 -11.23 -1.47 -0.25
C PRO A 138 -10.49 -2.80 -0.19
N LEU A 139 -9.33 -2.88 -0.87
CA LEU A 139 -8.57 -4.11 -1.01
C LEU A 139 -7.09 -3.88 -0.71
N HIS A 140 -6.49 -4.81 0.04
CA HIS A 140 -5.07 -4.90 0.27
C HIS A 140 -4.58 -6.31 -0.05
N LEU A 141 -3.68 -6.44 -1.02
CA LEU A 141 -3.04 -7.69 -1.41
C LEU A 141 -1.66 -7.77 -0.80
N LEU A 142 -1.42 -8.80 0.02
CA LEU A 142 -0.12 -9.10 0.60
C LEU A 142 0.47 -10.34 -0.07
N ILE A 143 1.63 -10.21 -0.68
CA ILE A 143 2.43 -11.32 -1.22
C ILE A 143 3.47 -11.67 -0.16
N ASP A 144 3.28 -12.78 0.56
CA ASP A 144 4.19 -13.22 1.62
C ASP A 144 5.19 -14.23 1.06
N ARG A 145 6.41 -13.76 0.81
CA ARG A 145 7.50 -14.56 0.23
C ARG A 145 7.99 -15.63 1.18
N ASP A 146 8.00 -15.35 2.50
CA ASP A 146 8.48 -16.29 3.51
C ASP A 146 7.49 -17.45 3.72
N ALA A 147 6.20 -17.12 3.68
CA ALA A 147 5.12 -18.11 3.82
C ALA A 147 4.73 -18.76 2.48
N ALA A 148 5.30 -18.33 1.35
CA ALA A 148 4.91 -18.73 0.00
C ALA A 148 3.39 -18.68 -0.21
N SER A 149 2.78 -17.54 0.18
CA SER A 149 1.33 -17.35 0.16
C SER A 149 0.94 -15.94 -0.26
N VAL A 150 -0.31 -15.81 -0.68
CA VAL A 150 -0.92 -14.52 -1.01
C VAL A 150 -2.16 -14.34 -0.15
N THR A 151 -2.31 -13.17 0.44
CA THR A 151 -3.50 -12.83 1.25
C THR A 151 -4.18 -11.60 0.66
N LEU A 152 -5.47 -11.72 0.36
CA LEU A 152 -6.33 -10.58 0.05
C LEU A 152 -7.10 -10.19 1.31
N PHE A 153 -6.92 -8.96 1.76
CA PHE A 153 -7.73 -8.33 2.78
C PHE A 153 -8.80 -7.47 2.13
N SER A 154 -10.03 -7.54 2.66
CA SER A 154 -11.20 -6.81 2.15
C SER A 154 -12.14 -6.39 3.26
N ASP A 155 -13.10 -5.52 2.93
CA ASP A 155 -14.09 -4.99 3.86
C ASP A 155 -13.44 -4.23 5.05
N PRO A 156 -12.77 -3.07 4.77
CA PRO A 156 -12.12 -2.28 5.81
C PRO A 156 -13.13 -1.70 6.80
N GLU A 157 -12.91 -1.94 8.10
CA GLU A 157 -13.73 -1.39 9.17
C GLU A 157 -12.86 -0.97 10.37
N GLY A 158 -12.91 0.31 10.73
CA GLY A 158 -12.11 0.82 11.84
C GLY A 158 -10.61 0.68 11.58
N ASP A 159 -9.96 -0.14 12.38
CA ASP A 159 -8.52 -0.29 12.40
C ASP A 159 -8.00 -1.52 11.62
N ASP A 160 -8.87 -2.31 10.99
CA ASP A 160 -8.45 -3.49 10.24
C ASP A 160 -9.46 -3.86 9.15
N TYR A 161 -9.17 -4.92 8.41
CA TYR A 161 -10.05 -5.54 7.43
C TYR A 161 -10.86 -6.67 8.09
N ARG A 162 -12.17 -6.69 7.86
CA ARG A 162 -13.07 -7.71 8.42
C ARG A 162 -12.89 -9.08 7.77
N GLN A 163 -12.44 -9.11 6.54
CA GLN A 163 -12.31 -10.33 5.76
C GLN A 163 -10.88 -10.46 5.23
N HIS A 164 -10.40 -11.69 5.20
CA HIS A 164 -9.18 -12.04 4.51
C HIS A 164 -9.27 -13.45 3.93
N LEU A 165 -8.62 -13.64 2.80
CA LEU A 165 -8.46 -14.93 2.14
C LEU A 165 -6.97 -15.15 1.86
N THR A 166 -6.39 -16.21 2.46
CA THR A 166 -5.00 -16.61 2.24
C THR A 166 -4.97 -17.88 1.42
N ILE A 167 -4.17 -17.90 0.37
CA ILE A 167 -3.92 -19.08 -0.46
C ILE A 167 -2.41 -19.32 -0.61
N PRO A 168 -1.95 -20.56 -0.73
CA PRO A 168 -0.56 -20.85 -1.09
C PRO A 168 -0.30 -20.48 -2.55
N TYR A 169 0.98 -20.23 -2.90
CA TYR A 169 1.38 -20.07 -4.29
C TYR A 169 0.95 -21.26 -5.14
N GLY A 170 0.67 -21.05 -6.40
CA GLY A 170 0.16 -22.05 -7.33
C GLY A 170 -1.37 -22.25 -7.30
N LYS A 171 -2.08 -21.51 -6.45
CA LYS A 171 -3.55 -21.50 -6.41
C LYS A 171 -4.08 -20.14 -6.87
N PRO A 172 -5.22 -20.11 -7.61
CA PRO A 172 -5.83 -18.86 -8.01
C PRO A 172 -6.45 -18.13 -6.80
N LEU A 173 -6.29 -16.80 -6.76
CA LEU A 173 -6.91 -15.92 -5.76
C LEU A 173 -8.01 -15.11 -6.42
N PRO A 174 -9.28 -15.27 -6.02
CA PRO A 174 -10.37 -14.46 -6.55
C PRO A 174 -10.20 -12.99 -6.16
N LEU A 175 -10.08 -12.10 -7.15
CA LEU A 175 -10.17 -10.66 -6.97
C LEU A 175 -11.62 -10.22 -7.22
N PRO A 176 -12.28 -9.60 -6.22
CA PRO A 176 -13.67 -9.15 -6.38
C PRO A 176 -13.77 -7.94 -7.32
N GLU A 177 -14.99 -7.47 -7.56
CA GLU A 177 -15.20 -6.21 -8.26
C GLU A 177 -14.41 -5.06 -7.56
N PRO A 178 -13.84 -4.13 -8.30
CA PRO A 178 -14.00 -3.89 -9.75
C PRO A 178 -13.08 -4.72 -10.66
N PHE A 179 -12.25 -5.62 -10.11
CA PHE A 179 -11.32 -6.45 -10.87
C PHE A 179 -12.03 -7.63 -11.54
N GLY A 180 -12.74 -8.47 -10.79
CA GLY A 180 -13.65 -9.51 -11.28
C GLY A 180 -12.96 -10.66 -12.02
N PHE A 181 -11.75 -11.08 -11.58
CA PHE A 181 -11.02 -12.22 -12.15
C PHE A 181 -10.21 -12.96 -11.07
N ASP A 182 -9.76 -14.17 -11.40
CA ASP A 182 -8.86 -14.94 -10.54
C ASP A 182 -7.40 -14.62 -10.86
N LEU A 183 -6.67 -14.11 -9.86
CA LEU A 183 -5.23 -13.86 -9.93
C LEU A 183 -4.48 -15.19 -9.87
N GLU A 184 -3.77 -15.55 -10.93
CA GLU A 184 -2.91 -16.73 -10.97
C GLU A 184 -1.63 -16.47 -10.18
N THR A 185 -1.26 -17.41 -9.32
CA THR A 185 -0.08 -17.29 -8.44
C THR A 185 0.98 -18.36 -8.72
N ALA A 186 0.86 -19.12 -9.81
CA ALA A 186 1.83 -20.15 -10.18
C ALA A 186 3.22 -19.59 -10.47
N ASP A 187 3.28 -18.35 -10.93
CA ASP A 187 4.53 -17.67 -11.29
C ASP A 187 5.20 -16.95 -10.08
N PHE A 188 4.72 -17.17 -8.86
CA PHE A 188 5.32 -16.60 -7.63
C PHE A 188 6.34 -17.54 -6.96
N GLY A 189 6.63 -18.69 -7.52
CA GLY A 189 7.52 -19.68 -6.91
C GLY A 189 8.55 -20.27 -7.85
#